data_2a73422885414d883de2489de7332e34
#
_entry.id   2a73422885414d883de2489de7332e34
#
_cell.length_a   1.000
_cell.length_b   1.000
_cell.length_c   1.000
_cell.angle_alpha   90.00
_cell.angle_beta   90.00
_cell.angle_gamma   90.00
#
_symmetry.space_group_name_H-M   'P 1'
#
loop_
_entity.id
_entity.type
_entity.pdbx_description
1 polymer ?
#
loop_
_entity_poly.entity_id
_entity_poly.type
_entity_poly.pdbx_seq_one_letter_code
_entity_poly.pdbx_strand_id
1 'polypeptide(L)'
;MRRLAHVSLLLMSCCAYGASPQATPAPEAKLTGAALSPKDPGYIEEDPVLAKLVGKPAPALTLKSIDGRSIDLSDLYGKRPVYLKLWATYCIPCRVQMPGLRKIFASYGDQMTIIAVNAAVGDDIGKVKQFAQDFDLHMPVTIDDGRLVEWVGMKATPVHLVIGRDGRVIFAGHQDGPTLDAAIKQALASKAAPAGVATTTLAELVTLKAGDVIPPIELQSSDGKSITLPHGPDSRPRAIYFSATWCESYMKSTQPDEAAKCKEGREQVDKLAAGQTIEWFGVMSHMWTAPKALANYESKMKPPVPLGLDSTGAAFRTFGVKRFPAIALIDTQGRLVKLVEGDPAKFATAISSLQASK
;
A
#
# COMPACT_ATOMS: atom_id res chain seq x y z
N MET A 1 -52.50 31.83 -65.01
CA MET A 1 -51.60 32.22 -63.96
C MET A 1 -51.53 31.04 -62.99
N ARG A 2 -50.57 30.15 -63.19
CA ARG A 2 -50.34 28.95 -62.33
C ARG A 2 -49.08 29.14 -61.55
N ARG A 3 -49.19 29.16 -60.21
CA ARG A 3 -48.07 29.19 -59.28
C ARG A 3 -47.54 27.79 -59.08
N LEU A 4 -46.25 27.53 -59.42
CA LEU A 4 -45.50 26.36 -59.11
C LEU A 4 -44.94 26.47 -57.68
N ALA A 5 -45.31 25.52 -56.82
CA ALA A 5 -44.72 25.37 -55.48
C ALA A 5 -43.50 24.45 -55.59
N HIS A 6 -42.34 24.95 -55.16
CA HIS A 6 -41.10 24.14 -54.99
C HIS A 6 -41.14 23.47 -53.62
N VAL A 7 -41.14 22.15 -53.64
CA VAL A 7 -40.96 21.35 -52.43
C VAL A 7 -39.44 21.07 -52.30
N SER A 8 -38.81 21.63 -51.29
CA SER A 8 -37.42 21.34 -50.94
C SER A 8 -37.38 20.11 -50.05
N LEU A 9 -36.75 19.07 -50.56
CA LEU A 9 -36.51 17.81 -49.83
C LEU A 9 -35.26 17.99 -48.97
N LEU A 10 -35.41 18.10 -47.62
CA LEU A 10 -34.31 18.08 -46.66
C LEU A 10 -33.90 16.61 -46.41
N LEU A 11 -32.73 16.26 -46.92
CA LEU A 11 -32.05 15.00 -46.58
C LEU A 11 -31.47 15.12 -45.16
N MET A 12 -32.11 14.47 -44.17
CA MET A 12 -31.53 14.24 -42.85
C MET A 12 -30.46 13.16 -42.96
N SER A 13 -29.19 13.56 -42.84
CA SER A 13 -28.05 12.67 -42.65
C SER A 13 -28.04 12.13 -41.25
N CYS A 14 -28.45 10.87 -41.06
CA CYS A 14 -28.27 10.16 -39.77
C CYS A 14 -26.79 9.83 -39.59
N CYS A 15 -26.09 10.60 -38.77
CA CYS A 15 -24.80 10.19 -38.19
C CYS A 15 -25.04 9.03 -37.24
N ALA A 16 -24.68 7.81 -37.67
CA ALA A 16 -24.61 6.64 -36.80
C ALA A 16 -23.45 6.86 -35.83
N TYR A 17 -23.77 7.18 -34.56
CA TYR A 17 -22.80 7.10 -33.45
C TYR A 17 -22.45 5.63 -33.28
N GLY A 18 -21.23 5.26 -33.64
CA GLY A 18 -20.64 3.97 -33.31
C GLY A 18 -20.57 3.80 -31.78
N ALA A 19 -21.34 2.86 -31.27
CA ALA A 19 -21.24 2.45 -29.88
C ALA A 19 -19.85 1.85 -29.66
N SER A 20 -19.05 2.47 -28.78
CA SER A 20 -17.81 1.88 -28.25
C SER A 20 -18.14 0.53 -27.60
N PRO A 21 -17.31 -0.51 -27.79
CA PRO A 21 -17.52 -1.78 -27.12
C PRO A 21 -17.48 -1.55 -25.61
N GLN A 22 -18.62 -1.77 -24.95
CA GLN A 22 -18.71 -1.82 -23.50
C GLN A 22 -17.81 -2.95 -23.02
N ALA A 23 -16.79 -2.61 -22.25
CA ALA A 23 -15.99 -3.60 -21.53
C ALA A 23 -16.94 -4.42 -20.67
N THR A 24 -17.01 -5.73 -20.92
CA THR A 24 -17.72 -6.68 -20.08
C THR A 24 -17.18 -6.56 -18.66
N PRO A 25 -18.03 -6.29 -17.65
CA PRO A 25 -17.59 -6.29 -16.28
C PRO A 25 -17.02 -7.68 -15.94
N ALA A 26 -15.85 -7.71 -15.31
CA ALA A 26 -15.28 -8.94 -14.78
C ALA A 26 -16.34 -9.64 -13.91
N PRO A 27 -16.41 -11.01 -13.92
CA PRO A 27 -17.44 -11.72 -13.20
C PRO A 27 -17.42 -11.26 -11.74
N GLU A 28 -18.50 -10.66 -11.28
CA GLU A 28 -18.75 -10.38 -9.88
C GLU A 28 -18.65 -11.70 -9.12
N ALA A 29 -17.50 -11.95 -8.51
CA ALA A 29 -17.47 -12.87 -7.39
C ALA A 29 -18.55 -12.36 -6.44
N LYS A 30 -19.57 -13.19 -6.15
CA LYS A 30 -20.63 -12.86 -5.19
C LYS A 30 -19.96 -12.55 -3.86
N LEU A 31 -19.61 -11.27 -3.67
CA LEU A 31 -19.10 -10.72 -2.42
C LEU A 31 -20.32 -10.63 -1.48
N THR A 32 -20.76 -11.77 -1.01
CA THR A 32 -21.63 -11.82 0.15
C THR A 32 -20.79 -11.26 1.29
N GLY A 33 -21.25 -10.22 1.98
CA GLY A 33 -20.57 -9.63 3.12
C GLY A 33 -20.52 -10.56 4.34
N ALA A 34 -20.07 -11.79 4.13
CA ALA A 34 -19.76 -12.75 5.17
C ALA A 34 -18.38 -12.37 5.73
N ALA A 35 -18.28 -12.26 7.04
CA ALA A 35 -16.99 -12.10 7.72
C ALA A 35 -16.03 -13.21 7.25
N LEU A 36 -14.76 -12.86 7.06
CA LEU A 36 -13.72 -13.84 6.77
C LEU A 36 -13.69 -14.90 7.89
N SER A 37 -13.56 -16.13 7.51
CA SER A 37 -13.44 -17.27 8.43
C SER A 37 -11.96 -17.65 8.57
N PRO A 38 -11.59 -18.42 9.62
CA PRO A 38 -10.22 -18.92 9.79
C PRO A 38 -9.65 -19.72 8.61
N LYS A 39 -10.51 -20.13 7.68
CA LYS A 39 -10.13 -20.90 6.48
C LYS A 39 -9.86 -19.99 5.27
N ASP A 40 -10.22 -18.72 5.35
CA ASP A 40 -10.09 -17.82 4.22
C ASP A 40 -8.66 -17.25 4.11
N PRO A 41 -8.10 -17.14 2.90
CA PRO A 41 -6.80 -16.52 2.70
C PRO A 41 -6.79 -15.09 3.25
N GLY A 42 -5.82 -14.77 4.10
CA GLY A 42 -5.68 -13.43 4.70
C GLY A 42 -6.49 -13.24 5.99
N TYR A 43 -7.14 -14.29 6.52
CA TYR A 43 -7.70 -14.25 7.87
C TYR A 43 -6.57 -14.12 8.90
N ILE A 44 -6.68 -13.12 9.76
CA ILE A 44 -5.80 -12.92 10.91
C ILE A 44 -6.72 -12.72 12.12
N GLU A 45 -6.68 -13.64 13.05
CA GLU A 45 -7.57 -13.62 14.22
C GLU A 45 -7.12 -12.58 15.24
N GLU A 46 -5.85 -12.63 15.62
CA GLU A 46 -5.25 -11.70 16.58
C GLU A 46 -3.88 -11.24 16.10
N ASP A 47 -3.63 -9.95 16.25
CA ASP A 47 -2.32 -9.35 16.03
C ASP A 47 -1.83 -8.71 17.34
N PRO A 48 -0.83 -9.31 18.01
CA PRO A 48 -0.32 -8.79 19.26
C PRO A 48 0.35 -7.41 19.13
N VAL A 49 0.73 -6.99 17.92
CA VAL A 49 1.25 -5.65 17.64
C VAL A 49 0.12 -4.64 17.71
N LEU A 50 -1.00 -4.93 17.03
CA LEU A 50 -2.19 -4.08 17.03
C LEU A 50 -2.82 -4.00 18.42
N ALA A 51 -2.88 -5.12 19.14
CA ALA A 51 -3.41 -5.15 20.51
C ALA A 51 -2.69 -4.17 21.46
N LYS A 52 -1.39 -3.96 21.28
CA LYS A 52 -0.59 -2.99 22.08
C LYS A 52 -0.95 -1.53 21.82
N LEU A 53 -1.71 -1.22 20.77
CA LEU A 53 -2.14 0.14 20.48
C LEU A 53 -3.35 0.55 21.34
N VAL A 54 -4.15 -0.41 21.79
CA VAL A 54 -5.35 -0.11 22.59
C VAL A 54 -4.98 0.66 23.85
N GLY A 55 -5.68 1.75 24.11
CA GLY A 55 -5.42 2.69 25.21
C GLY A 55 -4.32 3.73 24.94
N LYS A 56 -3.48 3.56 23.89
CA LYS A 56 -2.45 4.55 23.57
C LYS A 56 -3.04 5.80 22.93
N PRO A 57 -2.38 6.96 23.10
CA PRO A 57 -2.71 8.16 22.33
C PRO A 57 -2.53 7.91 20.82
N ALA A 58 -3.50 8.32 20.04
CA ALA A 58 -3.45 8.27 18.59
C ALA A 58 -2.44 9.29 18.01
N PRO A 59 -1.97 9.12 16.78
CA PRO A 59 -0.92 9.96 16.22
C PRO A 59 -1.42 11.35 15.84
N ALA A 60 -0.59 12.37 16.04
CA ALA A 60 -0.72 13.68 15.42
C ALA A 60 -0.20 13.56 13.97
N LEU A 61 -1.12 13.50 13.00
CA LEU A 61 -0.78 13.26 11.60
C LEU A 61 -1.78 13.94 10.69
N THR A 62 -1.29 14.61 9.65
CA THR A 62 -2.10 15.13 8.56
C THR A 62 -2.12 14.13 7.41
N LEU A 63 -3.31 13.64 7.06
CA LEU A 63 -3.55 12.77 5.92
C LEU A 63 -3.95 13.61 4.70
N LYS A 64 -3.44 13.24 3.52
CA LYS A 64 -3.83 13.87 2.26
C LYS A 64 -4.85 13.01 1.53
N SER A 65 -6.02 13.56 1.28
CA SER A 65 -7.08 12.91 0.52
C SER A 65 -6.77 12.92 -0.98
N ILE A 66 -7.30 11.91 -1.70
CA ILE A 66 -7.14 11.78 -3.16
C ILE A 66 -7.80 12.93 -3.95
N ASP A 67 -8.67 13.70 -3.32
CA ASP A 67 -9.27 14.94 -3.86
C ASP A 67 -8.48 16.21 -3.52
N GLY A 68 -7.33 16.09 -2.85
CA GLY A 68 -6.41 17.17 -2.53
C GLY A 68 -6.63 17.85 -1.18
N ARG A 69 -7.64 17.47 -0.42
CA ARG A 69 -7.87 18.01 0.94
C ARG A 69 -6.87 17.45 1.93
N SER A 70 -6.53 18.26 2.94
CA SER A 70 -5.74 17.83 4.10
C SER A 70 -6.67 17.60 5.28
N ILE A 71 -6.48 16.49 5.98
CA ILE A 71 -7.24 16.11 7.19
C ILE A 71 -6.22 15.95 8.32
N ASP A 72 -6.19 16.90 9.24
CA ASP A 72 -5.40 16.80 10.45
C ASP A 72 -6.15 15.96 11.48
N LEU A 73 -5.61 14.82 11.85
CA LEU A 73 -6.22 13.93 12.83
C LEU A 73 -6.29 14.59 14.22
N SER A 74 -5.32 15.44 14.54
CA SER A 74 -5.28 16.15 15.83
C SER A 74 -6.47 17.10 16.00
N ASP A 75 -6.93 17.69 14.91
CA ASP A 75 -8.09 18.60 14.92
C ASP A 75 -9.41 17.87 15.20
N LEU A 76 -9.46 16.57 15.01
CA LEU A 76 -10.65 15.73 15.23
C LEU A 76 -10.74 15.25 16.68
N TYR A 77 -9.61 15.01 17.33
CA TYR A 77 -9.56 14.52 18.71
C TYR A 77 -10.16 15.56 19.66
N GLY A 78 -10.84 15.10 20.67
CA GLY A 78 -11.62 15.94 21.58
C GLY A 78 -13.00 16.34 21.04
N LYS A 79 -13.22 16.29 19.73
CA LYS A 79 -14.47 16.73 19.07
C LYS A 79 -15.33 15.56 18.63
N ARG A 80 -14.73 14.60 17.89
CA ARG A 80 -15.43 13.47 17.29
C ARG A 80 -14.59 12.20 17.42
N PRO A 81 -15.20 11.01 17.55
CA PRO A 81 -14.49 9.76 17.39
C PRO A 81 -14.00 9.62 15.96
N VAL A 82 -12.93 8.84 15.77
CA VAL A 82 -12.35 8.61 14.45
C VAL A 82 -12.27 7.12 14.16
N TYR A 83 -12.63 6.70 12.97
CA TYR A 83 -12.42 5.36 12.46
C TYR A 83 -11.56 5.42 11.20
N LEU A 84 -10.40 4.77 11.24
CA LEU A 84 -9.50 4.61 10.11
C LEU A 84 -9.53 3.16 9.65
N LYS A 85 -9.76 2.93 8.36
CA LYS A 85 -9.57 1.61 7.73
C LYS A 85 -8.35 1.68 6.82
N LEU A 86 -7.28 0.97 7.19
CA LEU A 86 -6.08 0.85 6.37
C LEU A 86 -6.26 -0.32 5.39
N TRP A 87 -5.98 -0.09 4.11
CA TRP A 87 -6.26 -1.04 3.04
C TRP A 87 -5.29 -0.89 1.85
N ALA A 88 -5.33 -1.85 0.90
CA ALA A 88 -4.64 -1.77 -0.38
C ALA A 88 -5.57 -2.24 -1.50
N THR A 89 -5.36 -1.78 -2.73
CA THR A 89 -6.25 -2.09 -3.86
C THR A 89 -6.23 -3.57 -4.25
N TYR A 90 -5.10 -4.24 -4.05
CA TYR A 90 -4.90 -5.67 -4.32
C TYR A 90 -5.30 -6.58 -3.14
N CYS A 91 -5.62 -6.03 -1.98
CA CYS A 91 -5.96 -6.78 -0.78
C CYS A 91 -7.34 -7.44 -0.90
N ILE A 92 -7.40 -8.75 -1.08
CA ILE A 92 -8.65 -9.51 -1.22
C ILE A 92 -9.57 -9.33 0.00
N PRO A 93 -9.12 -9.51 1.26
CA PRO A 93 -9.95 -9.28 2.43
C PRO A 93 -10.48 -7.85 2.51
N CYS A 94 -9.67 -6.86 2.09
CA CYS A 94 -10.11 -5.46 2.07
C CYS A 94 -11.31 -5.28 1.15
N ARG A 95 -11.27 -5.88 -0.06
CA ARG A 95 -12.36 -5.82 -1.04
C ARG A 95 -13.65 -6.43 -0.50
N VAL A 96 -13.55 -7.56 0.19
CA VAL A 96 -14.68 -8.24 0.85
C VAL A 96 -15.33 -7.34 1.90
N GLN A 97 -14.55 -6.57 2.64
CA GLN A 97 -15.03 -5.73 3.74
C GLN A 97 -15.48 -4.31 3.30
N MET A 98 -15.27 -3.88 2.04
CA MET A 98 -15.67 -2.53 1.60
C MET A 98 -17.19 -2.28 1.70
N PRO A 99 -18.09 -3.23 1.37
CA PRO A 99 -19.52 -3.04 1.60
C PRO A 99 -19.88 -2.78 3.08
N GLY A 100 -19.18 -3.43 4.02
CA GLY A 100 -19.31 -3.16 5.46
C GLY A 100 -18.87 -1.76 5.85
N LEU A 101 -17.74 -1.29 5.32
CA LEU A 101 -17.27 0.07 5.53
C LEU A 101 -18.28 1.13 5.05
N ARG A 102 -18.90 0.92 3.88
CA ARG A 102 -19.96 1.80 3.37
C ARG A 102 -21.18 1.87 4.29
N LYS A 103 -21.61 0.71 4.81
CA LYS A 103 -22.71 0.63 5.78
C LYS A 103 -22.38 1.39 7.06
N ILE A 104 -21.15 1.23 7.59
CA ILE A 104 -20.67 1.96 8.76
C ILE A 104 -20.70 3.47 8.47
N PHE A 105 -20.22 3.91 7.31
CA PHE A 105 -20.22 5.31 6.92
C PHE A 105 -21.64 5.87 6.80
N ALA A 106 -22.55 5.15 6.16
CA ALA A 106 -23.96 5.56 6.04
C ALA A 106 -24.65 5.67 7.40
N SER A 107 -24.29 4.80 8.37
CA SER A 107 -24.93 4.77 9.69
C SER A 107 -24.37 5.79 10.68
N TYR A 108 -23.06 6.10 10.58
CA TYR A 108 -22.33 6.83 11.63
C TYR A 108 -21.50 8.01 11.11
N GLY A 109 -21.46 8.28 9.80
CA GLY A 109 -20.64 9.36 9.22
C GLY A 109 -20.97 10.75 9.76
N ASP A 110 -22.21 10.98 10.21
CA ASP A 110 -22.60 12.23 10.85
C ASP A 110 -22.12 12.35 12.31
N GLN A 111 -21.83 11.21 12.96
CA GLN A 111 -21.50 11.15 14.38
C GLN A 111 -20.00 10.93 14.63
N MET A 112 -19.27 10.33 13.68
CA MET A 112 -17.82 10.08 13.75
C MET A 112 -17.16 10.38 12.41
N THR A 113 -15.86 10.64 12.44
CA THR A 113 -15.06 10.78 11.21
C THR A 113 -14.58 9.42 10.77
N ILE A 114 -14.91 9.03 9.54
CA ILE A 114 -14.53 7.74 8.94
C ILE A 114 -13.65 8.03 7.75
N ILE A 115 -12.44 7.44 7.71
CA ILE A 115 -11.45 7.65 6.66
C ILE A 115 -10.95 6.31 6.15
N ALA A 116 -11.00 6.11 4.83
CA ALA A 116 -10.38 4.99 4.15
C ALA A 116 -8.94 5.36 3.79
N VAL A 117 -7.95 4.76 4.49
CA VAL A 117 -6.53 5.08 4.33
C VAL A 117 -5.87 3.99 3.49
N ASN A 118 -5.47 4.31 2.26
CA ASN A 118 -4.64 3.40 1.48
C ASN A 118 -3.24 3.33 2.08
N ALA A 119 -2.73 2.12 2.26
CA ALA A 119 -1.44 1.86 2.91
C ALA A 119 -0.21 2.20 2.04
N ALA A 120 -0.41 2.74 0.86
CA ALA A 120 0.59 3.19 -0.13
C ALA A 120 1.62 2.13 -0.57
N VAL A 121 1.46 0.87 -0.19
CA VAL A 121 2.37 -0.22 -0.56
C VAL A 121 1.93 -0.82 -1.89
N GLY A 122 2.67 -0.51 -2.97
CA GLY A 122 2.39 -1.04 -4.31
C GLY A 122 1.23 -0.37 -5.04
N ASP A 123 0.57 0.62 -4.45
CA ASP A 123 -0.52 1.36 -5.05
C ASP A 123 -0.08 2.76 -5.54
N ASP A 124 -0.67 3.23 -6.62
CA ASP A 124 -0.58 4.60 -7.08
C ASP A 124 -1.93 5.32 -6.97
N ILE A 125 -1.92 6.64 -7.05
CA ILE A 125 -3.12 7.46 -6.90
C ILE A 125 -4.21 7.13 -7.94
N GLY A 126 -3.83 6.70 -9.14
CA GLY A 126 -4.78 6.32 -10.20
C GLY A 126 -5.56 5.07 -9.80
N LYS A 127 -4.85 4.03 -9.33
CA LYS A 127 -5.46 2.79 -8.83
C LYS A 127 -6.34 3.04 -7.62
N VAL A 128 -5.90 3.90 -6.69
CA VAL A 128 -6.69 4.25 -5.49
C VAL A 128 -7.97 4.98 -5.88
N LYS A 129 -7.93 5.92 -6.83
CA LYS A 129 -9.12 6.63 -7.34
C LYS A 129 -10.09 5.66 -8.03
N GLN A 130 -9.58 4.77 -8.90
CA GLN A 130 -10.40 3.78 -9.58
C GLN A 130 -11.08 2.85 -8.56
N PHE A 131 -10.32 2.34 -7.59
CA PHE A 131 -10.88 1.51 -6.51
C PHE A 131 -11.96 2.23 -5.71
N ALA A 132 -11.76 3.50 -5.37
CA ALA A 132 -12.75 4.30 -4.65
C ALA A 132 -14.05 4.44 -5.45
N GLN A 133 -13.96 4.57 -6.78
CA GLN A 133 -15.13 4.60 -7.67
C GLN A 133 -15.80 3.23 -7.77
N ASP A 134 -15.02 2.16 -8.01
CA ASP A 134 -15.55 0.79 -8.15
C ASP A 134 -16.32 0.32 -6.92
N PHE A 135 -15.86 0.72 -5.73
CA PHE A 135 -16.49 0.41 -4.45
C PHE A 135 -17.43 1.51 -3.93
N ASP A 136 -17.68 2.57 -4.71
CA ASP A 136 -18.59 3.65 -4.36
C ASP A 136 -18.31 4.22 -2.96
N LEU A 137 -17.05 4.60 -2.71
CA LEU A 137 -16.61 5.11 -1.41
C LEU A 137 -16.90 6.61 -1.29
N HIS A 138 -17.81 6.99 -0.39
CA HIS A 138 -18.21 8.37 -0.17
C HIS A 138 -17.49 9.06 0.99
N MET A 139 -16.81 8.28 1.86
CA MET A 139 -15.94 8.83 2.90
C MET A 139 -14.63 9.37 2.31
N PRO A 140 -13.89 10.24 3.02
CA PRO A 140 -12.57 10.63 2.63
C PRO A 140 -11.67 9.40 2.38
N VAL A 141 -11.05 9.36 1.20
CA VAL A 141 -10.03 8.36 0.84
C VAL A 141 -8.68 9.05 0.81
N THR A 142 -7.73 8.55 1.58
CA THR A 142 -6.39 9.12 1.72
C THR A 142 -5.32 8.09 1.36
N ILE A 143 -4.12 8.56 1.08
CA ILE A 143 -2.94 7.71 0.90
C ILE A 143 -1.97 8.04 2.04
N ASP A 144 -1.58 7.01 2.81
CA ASP A 144 -0.57 7.16 3.85
C ASP A 144 0.80 7.40 3.23
N ASP A 145 1.58 8.28 3.83
CA ASP A 145 2.97 8.51 3.44
C ASP A 145 3.96 7.48 4.04
N GLY A 146 3.46 6.56 4.84
CA GLY A 146 4.20 5.51 5.55
C GLY A 146 4.26 5.70 7.06
N ARG A 147 3.96 6.90 7.57
CA ARG A 147 4.05 7.21 9.01
C ARG A 147 2.95 6.51 9.83
N LEU A 148 1.73 6.47 9.32
CA LEU A 148 0.64 5.78 10.00
C LEU A 148 0.88 4.27 10.00
N VAL A 149 1.27 3.71 8.85
CA VAL A 149 1.63 2.28 8.70
C VAL A 149 2.74 1.88 9.66
N GLU A 150 3.78 2.73 9.81
CA GLU A 150 4.87 2.50 10.76
C GLU A 150 4.40 2.55 12.21
N TRP A 151 3.64 3.60 12.59
CA TRP A 151 3.12 3.74 13.94
C TRP A 151 2.20 2.58 14.34
N VAL A 152 1.38 2.13 13.43
CA VAL A 152 0.53 0.94 13.60
C VAL A 152 1.37 -0.33 13.75
N GLY A 153 2.57 -0.36 13.17
CA GLY A 153 3.39 -1.58 13.04
C GLY A 153 2.72 -2.60 12.11
N MET A 154 2.05 -2.09 11.06
CA MET A 154 1.20 -2.88 10.18
C MET A 154 2.00 -3.93 9.41
N LYS A 155 1.57 -5.19 9.50
CA LYS A 155 2.16 -6.33 8.77
C LYS A 155 1.20 -6.95 7.76
N ALA A 156 -0.05 -6.56 7.81
CA ALA A 156 -1.08 -7.04 6.90
C ALA A 156 -2.21 -6.02 6.78
N THR A 157 -2.98 -6.07 5.69
CA THR A 157 -4.24 -5.34 5.53
C THR A 157 -5.40 -6.32 5.42
N PRO A 158 -6.63 -5.90 5.78
CA PRO A 158 -7.00 -4.60 6.31
C PRO A 158 -6.58 -4.41 7.77
N VAL A 159 -6.48 -3.15 8.23
CA VAL A 159 -6.45 -2.80 9.64
C VAL A 159 -7.58 -1.83 9.92
N HIS A 160 -8.34 -2.10 10.97
CA HIS A 160 -9.35 -1.22 11.52
C HIS A 160 -8.81 -0.56 12.77
N LEU A 161 -8.86 0.75 12.84
CA LEU A 161 -8.42 1.53 13.99
C LEU A 161 -9.55 2.44 14.42
N VAL A 162 -10.09 2.22 15.63
CA VAL A 162 -11.15 3.04 16.21
C VAL A 162 -10.57 3.85 17.36
N ILE A 163 -10.76 5.17 17.31
CA ILE A 163 -10.22 6.15 18.25
C ILE A 163 -11.38 6.89 18.92
N GLY A 164 -11.36 6.95 20.23
CA GLY A 164 -12.35 7.67 21.03
C GLY A 164 -12.21 9.18 20.93
N ARG A 165 -13.19 9.91 21.46
CA ARG A 165 -13.13 11.39 21.54
C ARG A 165 -12.00 11.89 22.41
N ASP A 166 -11.51 11.07 23.33
CA ASP A 166 -10.35 11.35 24.14
C ASP A 166 -9.01 11.21 23.39
N GLY A 167 -9.06 10.84 22.10
CA GLY A 167 -7.90 10.62 21.25
C GLY A 167 -7.15 9.32 21.53
N ARG A 168 -7.74 8.39 22.30
CA ARG A 168 -7.12 7.09 22.56
C ARG A 168 -7.68 6.02 21.67
N VAL A 169 -6.82 5.07 21.31
CA VAL A 169 -7.23 3.89 20.53
C VAL A 169 -8.13 3.02 21.39
N ILE A 170 -9.34 2.75 20.90
CA ILE A 170 -10.32 1.83 21.51
C ILE A 170 -10.18 0.43 20.92
N PHE A 171 -9.89 0.35 19.63
CA PHE A 171 -9.77 -0.92 18.91
C PHE A 171 -8.72 -0.81 17.80
N ALA A 172 -7.95 -1.87 17.63
CA ALA A 172 -7.10 -2.11 16.49
C ALA A 172 -7.15 -3.59 16.13
N GLY A 173 -7.47 -3.93 14.89
CA GLY A 173 -7.61 -5.33 14.44
C GLY A 173 -7.88 -5.46 12.96
N HIS A 174 -7.95 -6.71 12.47
CA HIS A 174 -8.09 -7.03 11.06
C HIS A 174 -9.53 -7.36 10.62
N GLN A 175 -10.38 -7.74 11.58
CA GLN A 175 -11.71 -8.25 11.29
C GLN A 175 -12.77 -7.16 11.42
N ASP A 176 -13.72 -7.15 10.49
CA ASP A 176 -15.02 -6.51 10.66
C ASP A 176 -15.96 -7.46 11.42
N GLY A 177 -17.11 -6.94 11.89
CA GLY A 177 -18.11 -7.73 12.60
C GLY A 177 -18.32 -7.27 14.04
N PRO A 178 -18.82 -8.17 14.94
CA PRO A 178 -19.35 -7.77 16.25
C PRO A 178 -18.36 -7.00 17.14
N THR A 179 -17.06 -7.32 17.10
CA THR A 179 -16.03 -6.67 17.90
C THR A 179 -15.78 -5.23 17.41
N LEU A 180 -15.70 -5.03 16.11
CA LEU A 180 -15.60 -3.70 15.51
C LEU A 180 -16.85 -2.87 15.78
N ASP A 181 -18.05 -3.47 15.64
CA ASP A 181 -19.32 -2.80 15.94
C ASP A 181 -19.41 -2.34 17.39
N ALA A 182 -18.97 -3.19 18.34
CA ALA A 182 -18.90 -2.85 19.75
C ALA A 182 -17.92 -1.67 19.99
N ALA A 183 -16.75 -1.70 19.36
CA ALA A 183 -15.76 -0.64 19.46
C ALA A 183 -16.27 0.70 18.88
N ILE A 184 -16.99 0.68 17.76
CA ILE A 184 -17.63 1.87 17.19
C ILE A 184 -18.66 2.46 18.17
N LYS A 185 -19.53 1.63 18.75
CA LYS A 185 -20.51 2.06 19.75
C LYS A 185 -19.84 2.64 20.99
N GLN A 186 -18.75 2.01 21.46
CA GLN A 186 -17.94 2.52 22.56
C GLN A 186 -17.32 3.89 22.23
N ALA A 187 -16.82 4.07 21.01
CA ALA A 187 -16.23 5.33 20.56
C ALA A 187 -17.30 6.45 20.51
N LEU A 188 -18.48 6.14 20.00
CA LEU A 188 -19.61 7.09 19.97
C LEU A 188 -20.04 7.54 21.38
N ALA A 189 -20.00 6.63 22.36
CA ALA A 189 -20.29 6.92 23.75
C ALA A 189 -19.13 7.57 24.53
N SER A 190 -17.92 7.63 23.94
CA SER A 190 -16.73 8.18 24.61
C SER A 190 -16.87 9.67 24.87
N LYS A 191 -16.29 10.14 25.98
CA LYS A 191 -16.27 11.56 26.35
C LYS A 191 -14.99 12.22 25.85
N ALA A 192 -15.06 13.51 25.54
CA ALA A 192 -13.87 14.31 25.27
C ALA A 192 -12.99 14.40 26.54
N ALA A 193 -11.68 14.43 26.35
CA ALA A 193 -10.75 14.65 27.46
C ALA A 193 -10.89 16.08 28.02
N PRO A 194 -10.94 16.27 29.34
CA PRO A 194 -11.15 17.60 29.94
C PRO A 194 -10.01 18.59 29.70
N ALA A 195 -8.80 18.14 29.49
CA ALA A 195 -7.60 18.97 29.34
C ALA A 195 -6.76 18.44 28.17
N GLY A 196 -7.00 18.94 26.98
CA GLY A 196 -6.19 18.64 25.78
C GLY A 196 -5.99 17.15 25.52
N VAL A 197 -6.08 16.72 24.30
CA VAL A 197 -5.86 15.32 23.94
C VAL A 197 -4.37 15.08 23.77
N ALA A 198 -3.80 14.16 24.53
CA ALA A 198 -2.44 13.70 24.29
C ALA A 198 -2.38 12.97 22.95
N THR A 199 -1.45 13.36 22.09
CA THR A 199 -1.19 12.70 20.80
C THR A 199 0.22 12.13 20.77
N THR A 200 0.43 11.10 19.97
CA THR A 200 1.76 10.60 19.63
C THR A 200 2.34 11.43 18.49
N THR A 201 3.47 12.09 18.72
CA THR A 201 4.22 12.74 17.64
C THR A 201 4.95 11.69 16.81
N LEU A 202 4.74 11.68 15.52
CA LEU A 202 5.45 10.78 14.59
C LEU A 202 6.70 11.48 14.07
N ALA A 203 7.79 10.72 13.95
CA ALA A 203 9.00 11.21 13.31
C ALA A 203 8.73 11.53 11.83
N GLU A 204 9.41 12.53 11.31
CA GLU A 204 9.42 12.80 9.86
C GLU A 204 10.13 11.66 9.15
N LEU A 205 9.56 11.22 8.02
CA LEU A 205 10.20 10.22 7.18
C LEU A 205 11.31 10.88 6.36
N VAL A 206 12.52 10.43 6.60
CA VAL A 206 13.67 10.82 5.79
C VAL A 206 13.81 9.80 4.65
N THR A 207 13.54 10.26 3.43
CA THR A 207 13.73 9.48 2.22
C THR A 207 15.01 9.90 1.52
N LEU A 208 15.83 8.94 1.11
CA LEU A 208 17.08 9.18 0.39
C LEU A 208 16.83 9.84 -0.96
N LYS A 209 17.69 10.79 -1.29
CA LYS A 209 17.79 11.43 -2.61
C LYS A 209 19.07 10.96 -3.31
N ALA A 210 19.12 11.12 -4.61
CA ALA A 210 20.36 10.86 -5.35
C ALA A 210 21.53 11.67 -4.75
N GLY A 211 22.64 10.99 -4.50
CA GLY A 211 23.83 11.51 -3.83
C GLY A 211 23.89 11.25 -2.31
N ASP A 212 22.80 10.90 -1.67
CA ASP A 212 22.80 10.58 -0.23
C ASP A 212 23.50 9.25 0.06
N VAL A 213 24.24 9.21 1.14
CA VAL A 213 24.88 7.97 1.64
C VAL A 213 23.81 7.08 2.29
N ILE A 214 23.85 5.80 1.95
CA ILE A 214 22.92 4.82 2.51
C ILE A 214 23.30 4.55 3.98
N PRO A 215 22.35 4.76 4.91
CA PRO A 215 22.58 4.41 6.31
C PRO A 215 22.57 2.90 6.52
N PRO A 216 23.13 2.39 7.64
CA PRO A 216 22.92 1.00 8.03
C PRO A 216 21.44 0.75 8.29
N ILE A 217 20.89 -0.28 7.66
CA ILE A 217 19.49 -0.70 7.80
C ILE A 217 19.47 -2.17 8.20
N GLU A 218 18.81 -2.43 9.33
CA GLU A 218 18.64 -3.79 9.83
C GLU A 218 17.53 -4.51 9.07
N LEU A 219 17.84 -5.71 8.62
CA LEU A 219 16.95 -6.65 7.95
C LEU A 219 16.93 -7.96 8.74
N GLN A 220 16.07 -8.88 8.36
CA GLN A 220 15.99 -10.20 8.95
C GLN A 220 16.23 -11.27 7.86
N SER A 221 17.14 -12.21 8.12
CA SER A 221 17.33 -13.37 7.24
C SER A 221 16.19 -14.37 7.37
N SER A 222 16.14 -15.33 6.48
CA SER A 222 15.10 -16.37 6.46
C SER A 222 15.14 -17.30 7.69
N ASP A 223 16.26 -17.41 8.39
CA ASP A 223 16.40 -18.11 9.67
C ASP A 223 16.07 -17.21 10.89
N GLY A 224 15.66 -15.97 10.64
CA GLY A 224 15.21 -15.02 11.66
C GLY A 224 16.31 -14.19 12.33
N LYS A 225 17.59 -14.33 11.89
CA LYS A 225 18.68 -13.53 12.45
C LYS A 225 18.69 -12.11 11.88
N SER A 226 19.19 -11.16 12.67
CA SER A 226 19.46 -9.81 12.19
C SER A 226 20.64 -9.81 11.22
N ILE A 227 20.47 -9.11 10.10
CA ILE A 227 21.49 -8.84 9.10
C ILE A 227 21.42 -7.37 8.72
N THR A 228 22.55 -6.78 8.35
CA THR A 228 22.57 -5.38 7.92
C THR A 228 22.60 -5.30 6.40
N LEU A 229 21.77 -4.44 5.81
CA LEU A 229 21.82 -4.15 4.37
C LEU A 229 23.22 -3.67 4.00
N PRO A 230 23.85 -4.20 2.93
CA PRO A 230 25.16 -3.72 2.47
C PRO A 230 25.16 -2.22 2.24
N HIS A 231 26.05 -1.50 2.91
CA HIS A 231 26.16 -0.02 2.92
C HIS A 231 27.62 0.42 2.98
N GLY A 232 27.84 1.73 2.85
CA GLY A 232 29.19 2.31 2.83
C GLY A 232 29.97 2.06 1.52
N PRO A 233 31.23 2.53 1.42
CA PRO A 233 32.06 2.33 0.24
C PRO A 233 32.40 0.87 -0.02
N ASP A 234 32.49 0.49 -1.29
CA ASP A 234 32.89 -0.84 -1.75
C ASP A 234 33.67 -0.74 -3.07
N SER A 235 34.42 -1.77 -3.42
CA SER A 235 35.15 -1.87 -4.68
C SER A 235 34.24 -1.97 -5.91
N ARG A 236 32.99 -2.41 -5.71
CA ARG A 236 31.98 -2.55 -6.75
C ARG A 236 30.75 -1.71 -6.44
N PRO A 237 30.08 -1.17 -7.47
CA PRO A 237 28.76 -0.60 -7.29
C PRO A 237 27.76 -1.69 -6.91
N ARG A 238 26.63 -1.28 -6.31
CA ARG A 238 25.60 -2.22 -5.84
C ARG A 238 24.26 -1.94 -6.49
N ALA A 239 23.42 -2.98 -6.54
CA ALA A 239 22.02 -2.88 -6.86
C ALA A 239 21.20 -3.57 -5.77
N ILE A 240 20.23 -2.85 -5.21
CA ILE A 240 19.30 -3.40 -4.24
C ILE A 240 17.95 -3.60 -4.93
N TYR A 241 17.50 -4.86 -4.94
CA TYR A 241 16.20 -5.23 -5.52
C TYR A 241 15.12 -5.26 -4.45
N PHE A 242 14.04 -4.51 -4.66
CA PHE A 242 12.89 -4.45 -3.75
C PHE A 242 11.71 -5.20 -4.36
N SER A 243 11.15 -6.13 -3.61
CA SER A 243 9.98 -6.91 -4.02
C SER A 243 9.20 -7.45 -2.80
N ALA A 244 8.24 -8.31 -3.05
CA ALA A 244 7.50 -9.05 -2.04
C ALA A 244 7.40 -10.53 -2.44
N THR A 245 7.50 -11.43 -1.47
CA THR A 245 7.47 -12.89 -1.72
C THR A 245 6.18 -13.38 -2.36
N TRP A 246 5.10 -12.62 -2.20
CA TRP A 246 3.75 -12.92 -2.66
C TRP A 246 3.34 -12.16 -3.95
N CYS A 247 4.16 -11.21 -4.42
CA CYS A 247 3.79 -10.30 -5.50
C CYS A 247 3.34 -11.05 -6.77
N GLU A 248 4.11 -12.01 -7.24
CA GLU A 248 3.81 -12.77 -8.47
C GLU A 248 2.55 -13.64 -8.34
N SER A 249 2.29 -14.21 -7.17
CA SER A 249 1.20 -15.17 -6.98
C SER A 249 -0.09 -14.54 -6.50
N TYR A 250 -0.01 -13.70 -5.47
CA TYR A 250 -1.18 -13.14 -4.82
C TYR A 250 -1.87 -12.06 -5.68
N MET A 251 -1.08 -11.18 -6.32
CA MET A 251 -1.66 -10.12 -7.15
C MET A 251 -2.27 -10.62 -8.45
N LYS A 252 -2.00 -11.87 -8.86
CA LYS A 252 -2.48 -12.41 -10.13
C LYS A 252 -4.00 -12.33 -10.31
N SER A 253 -4.76 -12.45 -9.22
CA SER A 253 -6.23 -12.41 -9.26
C SER A 253 -6.82 -11.00 -9.25
N THR A 254 -6.11 -10.01 -8.68
CA THR A 254 -6.62 -8.65 -8.49
C THR A 254 -5.91 -7.62 -9.36
N GLN A 255 -4.64 -7.85 -9.66
CA GLN A 255 -3.78 -6.96 -10.46
C GLN A 255 -2.82 -7.80 -11.33
N PRO A 256 -3.30 -8.49 -12.37
CA PRO A 256 -2.49 -9.40 -13.20
C PRO A 256 -1.28 -8.73 -13.85
N ASP A 257 -1.40 -7.47 -14.26
CA ASP A 257 -0.30 -6.72 -14.88
C ASP A 257 0.84 -6.45 -13.88
N GLU A 258 0.50 -6.14 -12.63
CA GLU A 258 1.52 -5.94 -11.58
C GLU A 258 2.18 -7.29 -11.20
N ALA A 259 1.41 -8.37 -11.14
CA ALA A 259 1.96 -9.71 -10.96
C ALA A 259 2.94 -10.08 -12.08
N ALA A 260 2.62 -9.74 -13.33
CA ALA A 260 3.51 -9.93 -14.47
C ALA A 260 4.81 -9.11 -14.35
N LYS A 261 4.72 -7.84 -13.94
CA LYS A 261 5.89 -6.99 -13.68
C LYS A 261 6.77 -7.55 -12.55
N CYS A 262 6.18 -8.08 -11.48
CA CYS A 262 6.96 -8.71 -10.41
C CYS A 262 7.76 -9.92 -10.93
N LYS A 263 7.12 -10.76 -11.76
CA LYS A 263 7.80 -11.88 -12.41
C LYS A 263 8.91 -11.40 -13.33
N GLU A 264 8.64 -10.46 -14.21
CA GLU A 264 9.63 -9.88 -15.11
C GLU A 264 10.80 -9.27 -14.33
N GLY A 265 10.53 -8.51 -13.25
CA GLY A 265 11.56 -7.91 -12.41
C GLY A 265 12.48 -8.94 -11.79
N ARG A 266 11.95 -10.04 -11.27
CA ARG A 266 12.75 -11.15 -10.78
C ARG A 266 13.60 -11.77 -11.89
N GLU A 267 13.01 -12.06 -13.04
CA GLU A 267 13.72 -12.66 -14.18
C GLU A 267 14.81 -11.73 -14.74
N GLN A 268 14.60 -10.42 -14.70
CA GLN A 268 15.64 -9.44 -15.05
C GLN A 268 16.78 -9.45 -14.02
N VAL A 269 16.48 -9.49 -12.72
CA VAL A 269 17.51 -9.58 -11.67
C VAL A 269 18.29 -10.88 -11.80
N ASP A 270 17.64 -12.02 -12.04
CA ASP A 270 18.30 -13.30 -12.24
C ASP A 270 19.33 -13.25 -13.39
N LYS A 271 18.99 -12.60 -14.50
CA LYS A 271 19.89 -12.40 -15.65
C LYS A 271 21.02 -11.42 -15.36
N LEU A 272 20.71 -10.27 -14.75
CA LEU A 272 21.67 -9.17 -14.53
C LEU A 272 22.66 -9.52 -13.41
N ALA A 273 22.25 -10.28 -12.40
CA ALA A 273 23.09 -10.72 -11.30
C ALA A 273 24.13 -11.78 -11.73
N ALA A 274 23.94 -12.47 -12.83
CA ALA A 274 24.93 -13.39 -13.39
C ALA A 274 26.24 -12.68 -13.82
N GLY A 275 26.17 -11.36 -14.10
CA GLY A 275 27.35 -10.52 -14.35
C GLY A 275 27.99 -10.08 -13.03
N GLN A 276 29.29 -10.39 -12.82
CA GLN A 276 29.99 -10.14 -11.55
C GLN A 276 30.45 -8.68 -11.32
N THR A 277 30.02 -7.75 -12.13
CA THR A 277 30.47 -6.34 -12.07
C THR A 277 29.72 -5.50 -11.04
N ILE A 278 28.58 -5.96 -10.59
CA ILE A 278 27.71 -5.30 -9.59
C ILE A 278 27.41 -6.30 -8.48
N GLU A 279 27.43 -5.83 -7.25
CA GLU A 279 26.98 -6.59 -6.10
C GLU A 279 25.47 -6.43 -5.95
N TRP A 280 24.75 -7.53 -5.77
CA TRP A 280 23.30 -7.53 -5.65
C TRP A 280 22.85 -7.96 -4.26
N PHE A 281 21.76 -7.33 -3.80
CA PHE A 281 21.05 -7.72 -2.60
C PHE A 281 19.53 -7.54 -2.81
N GLY A 282 18.73 -8.49 -2.35
CA GLY A 282 17.27 -8.39 -2.43
C GLY A 282 16.66 -8.06 -1.08
N VAL A 283 15.74 -7.09 -1.08
CA VAL A 283 14.97 -6.66 0.09
C VAL A 283 13.50 -7.00 -0.12
N MET A 284 12.97 -7.90 0.71
CA MET A 284 11.59 -8.36 0.64
C MET A 284 10.72 -7.62 1.65
N SER A 285 9.56 -7.15 1.20
CA SER A 285 8.58 -6.46 2.05
C SER A 285 8.09 -7.37 3.18
N HIS A 286 7.94 -6.80 4.39
CA HIS A 286 7.37 -7.47 5.54
C HIS A 286 5.85 -7.71 5.44
N MET A 287 5.18 -7.00 4.53
CA MET A 287 3.73 -7.15 4.35
C MET A 287 3.39 -8.59 3.99
N TRP A 288 2.58 -9.24 4.80
CA TRP A 288 2.21 -10.67 4.73
C TRP A 288 3.41 -11.63 4.64
N THR A 289 4.59 -11.20 5.09
CA THR A 289 5.81 -11.99 5.01
C THR A 289 6.46 -12.11 6.38
N ALA A 290 6.64 -13.33 6.84
CA ALA A 290 7.43 -13.70 8.00
C ALA A 290 8.72 -14.42 7.54
N PRO A 291 9.74 -14.62 8.39
CA PRO A 291 10.97 -15.31 8.02
C PRO A 291 10.72 -16.68 7.36
N LYS A 292 9.76 -17.46 7.86
CA LYS A 292 9.38 -18.74 7.25
C LYS A 292 8.85 -18.60 5.81
N ALA A 293 8.12 -17.52 5.51
CA ALA A 293 7.64 -17.27 4.15
C ALA A 293 8.80 -16.88 3.23
N LEU A 294 9.80 -16.12 3.74
CA LEU A 294 11.03 -15.84 3.02
C LEU A 294 11.80 -17.12 2.74
N ALA A 295 12.00 -18.02 3.74
CA ALA A 295 12.65 -19.31 3.57
C ALA A 295 11.98 -20.18 2.50
N ASN A 296 10.64 -20.23 2.50
CA ASN A 296 9.89 -20.94 1.48
C ASN A 296 10.08 -20.34 0.08
N TYR A 297 10.14 -19.01 -0.02
CA TYR A 297 10.40 -18.31 -1.27
C TYR A 297 11.79 -18.63 -1.80
N GLU A 298 12.84 -18.53 -0.96
CA GLU A 298 14.23 -18.88 -1.32
C GLU A 298 14.37 -20.33 -1.79
N SER A 299 13.75 -21.26 -1.06
CA SER A 299 13.76 -22.69 -1.44
C SER A 299 13.11 -22.95 -2.80
N LYS A 300 11.99 -22.27 -3.08
CA LYS A 300 11.22 -22.45 -4.32
C LYS A 300 11.84 -21.73 -5.51
N MET A 301 12.25 -20.48 -5.32
CA MET A 301 12.69 -19.60 -6.42
C MET A 301 14.20 -19.67 -6.65
N LYS A 302 14.97 -20.09 -5.65
CA LYS A 302 16.44 -20.20 -5.69
C LYS A 302 17.11 -18.95 -6.26
N PRO A 303 16.82 -17.76 -5.69
CA PRO A 303 17.33 -16.51 -6.22
C PRO A 303 18.86 -16.50 -6.23
N PRO A 304 19.51 -15.94 -7.28
CA PRO A 304 20.97 -15.87 -7.36
C PRO A 304 21.56 -14.79 -6.45
N VAL A 305 20.72 -14.02 -5.76
CA VAL A 305 21.13 -12.92 -4.89
C VAL A 305 20.69 -13.19 -3.44
N PRO A 306 21.50 -12.79 -2.43
CA PRO A 306 21.09 -12.90 -1.05
C PRO A 306 19.85 -12.04 -0.78
N LEU A 307 18.95 -12.54 0.05
CA LEU A 307 17.70 -11.86 0.40
C LEU A 307 17.66 -11.48 1.88
N GLY A 308 17.01 -10.34 2.18
CA GLY A 308 16.64 -9.92 3.53
C GLY A 308 15.20 -9.48 3.61
N LEU A 309 14.53 -9.80 4.71
CA LEU A 309 13.20 -9.33 5.04
C LEU A 309 13.31 -7.95 5.71
N ASP A 310 12.68 -6.95 5.15
CA ASP A 310 12.54 -5.63 5.78
C ASP A 310 11.45 -5.68 6.87
N SER A 311 11.75 -6.34 7.99
CA SER A 311 10.78 -6.70 9.02
C SER A 311 10.07 -5.50 9.67
N THR A 312 10.63 -4.30 9.53
CA THR A 312 10.09 -3.04 10.05
C THR A 312 9.58 -2.10 8.97
N GLY A 313 9.83 -2.39 7.69
CA GLY A 313 9.56 -1.50 6.58
C GLY A 313 10.58 -0.34 6.44
N ALA A 314 11.66 -0.36 7.22
CA ALA A 314 12.65 0.73 7.25
C ALA A 314 13.36 0.90 5.91
N ALA A 315 13.75 -0.19 5.24
CA ALA A 315 14.42 -0.10 3.95
C ALA A 315 13.49 0.51 2.88
N PHE A 316 12.28 -0.01 2.75
CA PHE A 316 11.30 0.55 1.81
C PHE A 316 11.05 2.04 2.03
N ARG A 317 10.91 2.49 3.29
CA ARG A 317 10.72 3.91 3.63
C ARG A 317 11.96 4.75 3.35
N THR A 318 13.14 4.28 3.78
CA THR A 318 14.41 5.00 3.59
C THR A 318 14.72 5.22 2.11
N PHE A 319 14.50 4.22 1.27
CA PHE A 319 14.66 4.37 -0.18
C PHE A 319 13.47 5.04 -0.87
N GLY A 320 12.36 5.25 -0.16
CA GLY A 320 11.14 5.84 -0.72
C GLY A 320 10.44 4.93 -1.73
N VAL A 321 10.60 3.60 -1.61
CA VAL A 321 9.99 2.62 -2.52
C VAL A 321 8.49 2.57 -2.30
N LYS A 322 7.74 2.97 -3.32
CA LYS A 322 6.26 2.98 -3.33
C LYS A 322 5.67 1.95 -4.26
N ARG A 323 6.44 1.48 -5.24
CA ARG A 323 6.01 0.48 -6.22
C ARG A 323 7.09 -0.57 -6.38
N PHE A 324 6.69 -1.80 -6.46
CA PHE A 324 7.60 -2.91 -6.79
C PHE A 324 7.13 -3.61 -8.09
N PRO A 325 8.05 -4.30 -8.79
CA PRO A 325 9.47 -4.44 -8.46
C PRO A 325 10.23 -3.12 -8.61
N ALA A 326 11.27 -2.94 -7.78
CA ALA A 326 12.13 -1.76 -7.88
C ALA A 326 13.61 -2.15 -7.74
N ILE A 327 14.52 -1.34 -8.29
CA ILE A 327 15.95 -1.42 -8.01
C ILE A 327 16.49 -0.06 -7.58
N ALA A 328 17.29 -0.05 -6.53
CA ALA A 328 18.12 1.08 -6.15
C ALA A 328 19.55 0.85 -6.59
N LEU A 329 20.13 1.80 -7.29
CA LEU A 329 21.50 1.77 -7.77
C LEU A 329 22.41 2.59 -6.86
N ILE A 330 23.53 2.03 -6.46
CA ILE A 330 24.45 2.58 -5.46
C ILE A 330 25.84 2.57 -6.05
N ASP A 331 26.53 3.69 -5.95
CA ASP A 331 27.91 3.82 -6.41
C ASP A 331 28.92 3.17 -5.46
N THR A 332 30.20 3.19 -5.85
CA THR A 332 31.30 2.64 -5.05
C THR A 332 31.57 3.44 -3.76
N GLN A 333 30.99 4.64 -3.62
CA GLN A 333 31.05 5.44 -2.38
C GLN A 333 29.89 5.18 -1.42
N GLY A 334 29.01 4.23 -1.76
CA GLY A 334 27.84 3.91 -0.96
C GLY A 334 26.71 4.94 -1.06
N ARG A 335 26.65 5.70 -2.15
CA ARG A 335 25.63 6.74 -2.38
C ARG A 335 24.55 6.25 -3.32
N LEU A 336 23.32 6.61 -3.04
CA LEU A 336 22.19 6.35 -3.94
C LEU A 336 22.38 7.13 -5.24
N VAL A 337 22.46 6.44 -6.36
CA VAL A 337 22.52 7.04 -7.70
C VAL A 337 21.12 7.23 -8.25
N LYS A 338 20.29 6.18 -8.18
CA LYS A 338 18.97 6.18 -8.78
C LYS A 338 18.09 5.11 -8.17
N LEU A 339 16.79 5.39 -8.05
CA LEU A 339 15.72 4.42 -7.81
C LEU A 339 14.90 4.25 -9.10
N VAL A 340 14.65 3.01 -9.51
CA VAL A 340 13.78 2.64 -10.65
C VAL A 340 12.66 1.76 -10.13
N GLU A 341 11.41 2.19 -10.28
CA GLU A 341 10.25 1.55 -9.67
C GLU A 341 9.19 1.16 -10.71
N GLY A 342 8.57 0.00 -10.51
CA GLY A 342 7.36 -0.45 -11.23
C GLY A 342 7.54 -0.68 -12.74
N ASP A 343 8.77 -0.62 -13.25
CA ASP A 343 9.08 -0.79 -14.66
C ASP A 343 10.37 -1.64 -14.83
N PRO A 344 10.26 -2.96 -14.77
CA PRO A 344 11.41 -3.85 -14.86
C PRO A 344 12.14 -3.80 -16.21
N ALA A 345 11.47 -3.38 -17.28
CA ALA A 345 12.10 -3.22 -18.59
C ALA A 345 13.25 -2.18 -18.59
N LYS A 346 13.21 -1.24 -17.63
CA LYS A 346 14.27 -0.22 -17.44
C LYS A 346 15.46 -0.70 -16.62
N PHE A 347 15.43 -1.87 -16.01
CA PHE A 347 16.50 -2.33 -15.11
C PHE A 347 17.84 -2.48 -15.83
N ALA A 348 17.87 -3.15 -16.96
CA ALA A 348 19.08 -3.36 -17.73
C ALA A 348 19.75 -2.03 -18.15
N THR A 349 18.96 -1.07 -18.67
CA THR A 349 19.49 0.24 -19.05
C THR A 349 20.03 1.02 -17.86
N ALA A 350 19.33 0.97 -16.72
CA ALA A 350 19.77 1.64 -15.50
C ALA A 350 21.09 1.04 -14.97
N ILE A 351 21.24 -0.27 -14.99
CA ILE A 351 22.48 -0.98 -14.62
C ILE A 351 23.64 -0.58 -15.55
N SER A 352 23.40 -0.54 -16.87
CA SER A 352 24.44 -0.15 -17.83
C SER A 352 24.90 1.31 -17.60
N SER A 353 24.01 2.21 -17.24
CA SER A 353 24.38 3.61 -16.93
C SER A 353 25.25 3.73 -15.67
N LEU A 354 25.01 2.89 -14.65
CA LEU A 354 25.82 2.86 -13.44
C LEU A 354 27.27 2.38 -13.72
N GLN A 355 27.45 1.45 -14.67
CA GLN A 355 28.76 0.93 -15.06
C GLN A 355 29.55 1.94 -15.91
N ALA A 356 28.88 2.78 -16.71
CA ALA A 356 29.52 3.78 -17.56
C ALA A 356 29.97 5.06 -16.79
N SER A 357 29.53 5.24 -15.56
CA SER A 357 29.85 6.40 -14.72
C SER A 357 31.13 6.23 -13.87
N LYS A 358 32.00 5.26 -14.23
CA LYS A 358 33.30 4.97 -13.58
C LYS A 358 34.41 5.82 -14.11
#